data_1fb482ed82eb3527bfdaa32e2b5878b7
#
_entry.id   1fb482ed82eb3527bfdaa32e2b5878b7
#
_cell.length_a   1.000
_cell.length_b   1.000
_cell.length_c   1.000
_cell.angle_alpha   90.00
_cell.angle_beta   90.00
_cell.angle_gamma   90.00
#
_symmetry.space_group_name_H-M   'P 1'
#
loop_
_entity.id
_entity.type
_entity.pdbx_description
1 polymer ?
#
loop_
_entity_poly.entity_id
_entity_poly.type
_entity_poly.pdbx_seq_one_letter_code
_entity_poly.pdbx_strand_id
1 'polypeptide(L)'
;MIRSLQNIDIDQVAEIWLHTNIEAHDFIPKQYWCGNYDAVKGMFLQAEIYVQKNEKCGEIQGFIGLNGNHIEGLFVSGKAQSCGIGKQLLNY
;
A
#
# COMPACT_ATOMS: atom_id res chain seq x y z
N MET A 1 -12.53 1.93 -6.94
CA MET A 1 -12.37 3.40 -6.95
C MET A 1 -10.95 3.77 -6.52
N ILE A 2 -10.29 4.59 -7.30
CA ILE A 2 -8.92 5.05 -7.01
C ILE A 2 -8.99 6.52 -6.61
N ARG A 3 -8.33 6.88 -5.51
CA ARG A 3 -8.28 8.24 -5.02
C ARG A 3 -7.00 8.51 -4.24
N SER A 4 -6.74 9.79 -3.97
CA SER A 4 -5.59 10.18 -3.16
C SER A 4 -5.72 9.65 -1.73
N LEU A 5 -4.59 9.35 -1.11
CA LEU A 5 -4.53 8.91 0.27
C LEU A 5 -5.13 9.97 1.20
N GLN A 6 -5.92 9.53 2.16
CA GLN A 6 -6.47 10.37 3.23
C GLN A 6 -5.96 9.86 4.58
N ASN A 7 -6.03 10.71 5.60
CA ASN A 7 -5.53 10.35 6.93
C ASN A 7 -6.17 9.07 7.49
N ILE A 8 -7.45 8.87 7.21
CA ILE A 8 -8.15 7.67 7.69
C ILE A 8 -7.66 6.38 7.03
N ASP A 9 -6.93 6.49 5.93
CA ASP A 9 -6.42 5.33 5.19
C ASP A 9 -5.06 4.86 5.69
N ILE A 10 -4.36 5.67 6.48
CA ILE A 10 -2.96 5.42 6.83
C ILE A 10 -2.77 4.05 7.47
N ASP A 11 -3.63 3.67 8.40
CA ASP A 11 -3.49 2.39 9.08
C ASP A 11 -3.65 1.22 8.12
N GLN A 12 -4.64 1.26 7.23
CA GLN A 12 -4.86 0.19 6.25
C GLN A 12 -3.69 0.11 5.26
N VAL A 13 -3.22 1.25 4.77
CA VAL A 13 -2.10 1.30 3.82
C VAL A 13 -0.83 0.77 4.48
N ALA A 14 -0.56 1.15 5.73
CA ALA A 14 0.61 0.67 6.46
C ALA A 14 0.53 -0.84 6.71
N GLU A 15 -0.66 -1.37 7.00
CA GLU A 15 -0.86 -2.81 7.15
C GLU A 15 -0.58 -3.56 5.85
N ILE A 16 -1.01 -3.04 4.71
CA ILE A 16 -0.71 -3.64 3.41
C ILE A 16 0.79 -3.64 3.17
N TRP A 17 1.47 -2.52 3.42
CA TRP A 17 2.92 -2.42 3.30
C TRP A 17 3.61 -3.48 4.16
N LEU A 18 3.21 -3.61 5.41
CA LEU A 18 3.83 -4.53 6.35
C LEU A 18 3.66 -5.98 5.89
N HIS A 19 2.44 -6.39 5.61
CA HIS A 19 2.14 -7.79 5.27
C HIS A 19 2.72 -8.20 3.92
N THR A 20 2.66 -7.33 2.91
CA THR A 20 3.21 -7.64 1.60
C THR A 20 4.73 -7.80 1.66
N ASN A 21 5.41 -6.98 2.46
CA ASN A 21 6.86 -7.09 2.62
C ASN A 21 7.26 -8.35 3.39
N ILE A 22 6.53 -8.68 4.45
CA ILE A 22 6.78 -9.91 5.21
C ILE A 22 6.64 -11.13 4.31
N GLU A 23 5.61 -11.18 3.48
CA GLU A 23 5.37 -12.30 2.56
C GLU A 23 6.40 -12.37 1.43
N ALA A 24 6.76 -11.22 0.85
CA ALA A 24 7.68 -11.17 -0.29
C ALA A 24 9.13 -11.37 0.11
N HIS A 25 9.49 -11.10 1.35
CA HIS A 25 10.87 -11.14 1.83
C HIS A 25 10.98 -12.01 3.09
N ASP A 26 10.60 -13.27 2.97
CA ASP A 26 10.55 -14.20 4.09
C ASP A 26 11.92 -14.49 4.71
N PHE A 27 13.01 -14.22 3.96
CA PHE A 27 14.37 -14.36 4.46
C PHE A 27 14.78 -13.23 5.40
N ILE A 28 14.00 -12.13 5.47
CA ILE A 28 14.24 -11.01 6.38
C ILE A 28 13.36 -11.21 7.62
N PRO A 29 13.91 -11.12 8.85
CA PRO A 29 13.10 -11.31 10.05
C PRO A 29 11.92 -10.34 10.11
N LYS A 30 10.78 -10.85 10.56
CA LYS A 30 9.56 -10.07 10.70
C LYS A 30 9.77 -8.81 11.55
N GLN A 31 10.64 -8.90 12.57
CA GLN A 31 10.95 -7.77 13.46
C GLN A 31 11.52 -6.57 12.71
N TYR A 32 12.21 -6.80 11.60
CA TYR A 32 12.75 -5.71 10.79
C TYR A 32 11.61 -4.84 10.25
N TRP A 33 10.60 -5.47 9.68
CA TRP A 33 9.46 -4.74 9.11
C TRP A 33 8.62 -4.07 10.20
N CYS A 34 8.37 -4.78 11.29
CA CYS A 34 7.61 -4.24 12.42
C CYS A 34 8.34 -3.06 13.07
N GLY A 35 9.67 -3.11 13.13
CA GLY A 35 10.47 -2.04 13.70
C GLY A 35 10.46 -0.76 12.86
N ASN A 36 10.17 -0.86 11.57
CA ASN A 36 10.10 0.29 10.68
C ASN A 36 8.67 0.79 10.44
N TYR A 37 7.68 0.14 11.03
CA TYR A 37 6.27 0.40 10.76
C TYR A 37 5.86 1.85 11.01
N ASP A 38 6.19 2.38 12.20
CA ASP A 38 5.80 3.73 12.57
C ASP A 38 6.49 4.78 11.71
N ALA A 39 7.76 4.57 11.39
CA ALA A 39 8.51 5.49 10.52
C ALA A 39 7.89 5.54 9.12
N VAL A 40 7.50 4.39 8.58
CA VAL A 40 6.89 4.30 7.25
C VAL A 40 5.52 4.98 7.24
N LYS A 41 4.72 4.82 8.30
CA LYS A 41 3.44 5.52 8.42
C LYS A 41 3.63 7.04 8.34
N GLY A 42 4.64 7.57 9.02
CA GLY A 42 4.94 8.99 8.96
C GLY A 42 5.34 9.45 7.57
N MET A 43 6.08 8.63 6.84
CA MET A 43 6.49 8.94 5.46
C MET A 43 5.29 8.99 4.51
N PHE A 44 4.31 8.12 4.71
CA PHE A 44 3.12 8.09 3.84
C PHE A 44 2.34 9.39 3.86
N LEU A 45 2.35 10.11 4.97
CA LEU A 45 1.65 11.41 5.09
C LEU A 45 2.27 12.47 4.19
N GLN A 46 3.54 12.31 3.80
CA GLN A 46 4.28 13.29 2.99
C GLN A 46 4.47 12.83 1.55
N ALA A 47 4.03 11.63 1.21
CA ALA A 47 4.22 11.05 -0.11
C ALA A 47 2.97 11.23 -0.98
N GLU A 48 3.17 11.18 -2.29
CA GLU A 48 2.05 11.13 -3.24
C GLU A 48 1.60 9.68 -3.37
N ILE A 49 0.46 9.36 -2.77
CA ILE A 49 -0.06 8.00 -2.73
C ILE A 49 -1.51 7.98 -3.21
N TYR A 50 -1.83 7.02 -4.07
CA TYR A 50 -3.18 6.75 -4.52
C TYR A 50 -3.59 5.37 -4.06
N VAL A 51 -4.82 5.23 -3.58
CA VAL A 51 -5.35 3.98 -3.06
C VAL A 51 -6.48 3.47 -3.91
N GLN A 52 -6.56 2.14 -4.05
CA GLN A 52 -7.68 1.45 -4.68
C GLN A 52 -8.60 0.94 -3.57
N LYS A 53 -9.81 1.46 -3.51
CA LYS A 53 -10.78 1.14 -2.47
C LYS A 53 -11.89 0.27 -3.06
N ASN A 54 -12.31 -0.75 -2.32
CA ASN A 54 -13.46 -1.56 -2.69
C ASN A 54 -14.73 -0.77 -2.38
N GLU A 55 -15.57 -0.56 -3.38
CA GLU A 55 -16.77 0.26 -3.24
C GLU A 55 -17.84 -0.37 -2.36
N LYS A 56 -17.85 -1.70 -2.27
CA LYS A 56 -18.87 -2.41 -1.49
C LYS A 56 -18.57 -2.42 0.01
N CYS A 57 -17.33 -2.71 0.39
CA CYS A 57 -16.96 -2.84 1.80
C CYS A 57 -16.10 -1.70 2.32
N GLY A 58 -15.57 -0.84 1.44
CA GLY A 58 -14.73 0.27 1.83
C GLY A 58 -13.31 -0.09 2.20
N GLU A 59 -12.89 -1.34 2.01
CA GLU A 59 -11.51 -1.74 2.29
C GLU A 59 -10.55 -1.26 1.22
N ILE A 60 -9.34 -0.87 1.64
CA ILE A 60 -8.25 -0.56 0.72
C ILE A 60 -7.70 -1.88 0.19
N GLN A 61 -7.68 -2.04 -1.13
CA GLN A 61 -7.20 -3.25 -1.79
C GLN A 61 -5.75 -3.16 -2.23
N GLY A 62 -5.24 -1.95 -2.39
CA GLY A 62 -3.86 -1.71 -2.79
C GLY A 62 -3.57 -0.24 -2.86
N PHE A 63 -2.30 0.10 -3.09
CA PHE A 63 -1.89 1.49 -3.24
C PHE A 63 -0.63 1.59 -4.07
N ILE A 64 -0.42 2.77 -4.66
CA ILE A 64 0.77 3.10 -5.43
C ILE A 64 1.36 4.39 -4.87
N GLY A 65 2.67 4.40 -4.66
CA GLY A 65 3.40 5.58 -4.23
C GLY A 65 4.20 6.12 -5.40
N LEU A 66 4.12 7.43 -5.61
CA LEU A 66 4.78 8.11 -6.73
C LEU A 66 5.73 9.18 -6.22
N ASN A 67 6.78 9.44 -7.02
CA ASN A 67 7.69 10.56 -6.84
C ASN A 67 7.88 11.19 -8.21
N GLY A 68 7.09 12.22 -8.50
CA GLY A 68 7.04 12.80 -9.83
C GLY A 68 6.53 11.77 -10.84
N ASN A 69 7.35 11.44 -11.85
CA ASN A 69 7.01 10.41 -12.84
C ASN A 69 7.50 9.02 -12.45
N HIS A 70 8.10 8.88 -11.27
CA HIS A 70 8.67 7.63 -10.80
C HIS A 70 7.70 6.89 -9.89
N ILE A 71 7.56 5.58 -10.12
CA ILE A 71 6.82 4.71 -9.22
C ILE A 71 7.76 4.27 -8.11
N GLU A 72 7.49 4.72 -6.87
CA GLU A 72 8.28 4.32 -5.71
C GLU A 72 7.88 2.94 -5.19
N GLY A 73 6.62 2.57 -5.36
CA GLY A 73 6.16 1.26 -4.94
C GLY A 73 4.72 1.01 -5.36
N LEU A 74 4.41 -0.26 -5.56
CA LEU A 74 3.06 -0.73 -5.88
C LEU A 74 2.78 -1.92 -4.97
N PHE A 75 1.74 -1.81 -4.14
CA PHE A 75 1.41 -2.83 -3.15
C PHE A 75 -0.05 -3.22 -3.28
N VAL A 76 -0.32 -4.52 -3.29
CA VAL A 76 -1.67 -5.05 -3.40
C VAL A 76 -1.89 -6.04 -2.25
N SER A 77 -3.01 -5.89 -1.55
CA SER A 77 -3.40 -6.80 -0.48
C SER A 77 -3.45 -8.24 -1.00
N GLY A 78 -2.99 -9.20 -0.19
CA GLY A 78 -3.01 -10.62 -0.58
C GLY A 78 -4.38 -11.11 -0.99
N LYS A 79 -5.44 -10.55 -0.40
CA LYS A 79 -6.81 -10.90 -0.73
C LYS A 79 -7.24 -10.43 -2.12
N ALA A 80 -6.55 -9.45 -2.69
CA ALA A 80 -6.94 -8.79 -3.94
C ALA A 80 -5.94 -8.97 -5.07
N GLN A 81 -4.86 -9.71 -4.86
CA GLN A 81 -3.77 -9.80 -5.84
C GLN A 81 -4.21 -10.40 -7.17
N SER A 82 -5.19 -11.29 -7.18
CA SER A 82 -5.68 -11.91 -8.41
C SER A 82 -6.79 -11.13 -9.09
N CYS A 83 -7.16 -9.95 -8.59
CA CYS A 83 -8.30 -9.18 -9.09
C CYS A 83 -7.91 -8.05 -10.03
N GLY A 84 -6.66 -7.98 -10.46
CA GLY A 84 -6.19 -6.94 -11.38
C GLY A 84 -6.01 -5.56 -10.76
N ILE A 85 -5.92 -5.47 -9.44
CA ILE A 85 -5.80 -4.18 -8.74
C ILE A 85 -4.50 -3.47 -9.11
N GLY A 86 -3.39 -4.21 -9.19
CA GLY A 86 -2.10 -3.62 -9.57
C GLY A 86 -2.15 -2.97 -10.94
N LYS A 87 -2.80 -3.63 -11.91
CA LYS A 87 -2.96 -3.10 -13.26
C LYS A 87 -3.83 -1.84 -13.26
N GLN A 88 -4.90 -1.83 -12.48
CA GLN A 88 -5.77 -0.66 -12.36
C GLN A 88 -5.01 0.54 -11.79
N LEU A 89 -4.19 0.31 -10.77
CA LEU A 89 -3.38 1.38 -10.16
C LEU A 89 -2.34 1.93 -11.13
N LEU A 90 -1.70 1.06 -11.91
CA LEU A 90 -0.71 1.49 -12.90
C LEU A 90 -1.32 2.32 -14.02
N ASN A 91 -2.58 2.09 -14.34
CA ASN A 91 -3.29 2.80 -15.41
C ASN A 91 -4.05 4.03 -14.91
N TYR A 92 -3.96 4.33 -13.64
CA TYR A 92 -4.59 5.53 -13.08
C TYR A 92 -3.78 6.78 -13.48
#